data_badb43ee48c13b8aedf7d7656af7febb
#
_entry.id   badb43ee48c13b8aedf7d7656af7febb
#
_cell.length_a   1.000
_cell.length_b   1.000
_cell.length_c   1.000
_cell.angle_alpha   90.00
_cell.angle_beta   90.00
_cell.angle_gamma   90.00
#
_symmetry.space_group_name_H-M   'P 1'
#
loop_
_entity.id
_entity.type
_entity.pdbx_description
1 polymer ?
#
loop_
_entity_poly.entity_id
_entity_poly.type
_entity_poly.pdbx_seq_one_letter_code
_entity_poly.pdbx_strand_id
1 'polypeptide(L)'
;MKDYGELAQEVKRIETLVDKWHTSLPEAARIVAQQSPSPLWSDFLDRMAFSIEAGQPIDAFMRAEQETVAEQYNTLYDTRLESVDTMKEIYVSLVSAGLFGLVVAGIHLVLFEIGTGADDTPMAVATRIRWLLLAGFMFVIIQVGAIFAFRATIPDDQTFARDEFSTPFRILFRQTLLGAGLVSILLLIVTISVVIANWEGLTTSWDKYGLLLLAIPLTPLMIPSTLVQREEKKVLRRDEAYPDFVRALGGTAQARSAEPSATVRALRGIDFGTLDSSIDRLEKRLSTRIDSERAWDYFAADTNSAVISRYNRIYIEGSQSSGEPAAT
;
A
#
# COMPACT_ATOMS: atom_id res chain seq x y z
N MET A 1 -7.09 16.45 -12.92
CA MET A 1 -8.36 15.74 -12.67
C MET A 1 -8.27 14.21 -12.77
N LYS A 2 -7.43 13.61 -13.63
CA LYS A 2 -7.37 12.12 -13.74
C LYS A 2 -6.96 11.39 -12.44
N ASP A 3 -6.35 12.05 -11.50
CA ASP A 3 -5.75 11.46 -10.32
C ASP A 3 -6.64 11.46 -9.08
N TYR A 4 -7.73 12.21 -9.13
CA TYR A 4 -8.75 12.19 -8.08
C TYR A 4 -9.79 11.06 -8.29
N GLY A 5 -9.52 10.13 -9.22
CA GLY A 5 -10.31 8.93 -9.44
C GLY A 5 -11.78 9.21 -9.74
N GLU A 6 -12.66 8.51 -9.01
CA GLU A 6 -14.11 8.63 -9.21
C GLU A 6 -14.65 9.99 -8.75
N LEU A 7 -14.05 10.59 -7.73
CA LEU A 7 -14.43 11.93 -7.25
C LEU A 7 -14.33 12.98 -8.36
N ALA A 8 -13.26 12.92 -9.18
CA ALA A 8 -13.11 13.83 -10.33
C ALA A 8 -14.21 13.67 -11.36
N GLN A 9 -14.74 12.45 -11.52
CA GLN A 9 -15.86 12.20 -12.45
C GLN A 9 -17.16 12.81 -11.91
N GLU A 10 -17.39 12.73 -10.61
CA GLU A 10 -18.57 13.32 -9.96
C GLU A 10 -18.53 14.85 -10.01
N VAL A 11 -17.38 15.46 -9.73
CA VAL A 11 -17.18 16.92 -9.87
C VAL A 11 -17.40 17.36 -11.33
N LYS A 12 -16.86 16.63 -12.30
CA LYS A 12 -17.09 16.90 -13.72
C LYS A 12 -18.55 16.75 -14.13
N ARG A 13 -19.29 15.90 -13.45
CA ARG A 13 -20.74 15.74 -13.64
C ARG A 13 -21.49 16.98 -13.16
N ILE A 14 -21.10 17.54 -12.00
CA ILE A 14 -21.65 18.81 -11.50
C ILE A 14 -21.37 19.93 -12.52
N GLU A 15 -20.12 20.08 -12.96
CA GLU A 15 -19.71 21.03 -14.00
C GLU A 15 -20.57 20.87 -15.26
N THR A 16 -20.76 19.64 -15.73
CA THR A 16 -21.57 19.36 -16.93
C THR A 16 -23.05 19.76 -16.74
N LEU A 17 -23.64 19.52 -15.58
CA LEU A 17 -25.01 19.91 -15.27
C LEU A 17 -25.16 21.43 -15.25
N VAL A 18 -24.19 22.14 -14.67
CA VAL A 18 -24.21 23.60 -14.63
C VAL A 18 -23.98 24.21 -16.01
N ASP A 19 -22.94 23.81 -16.73
CA ASP A 19 -22.53 24.46 -17.98
C ASP A 19 -23.39 24.07 -19.16
N LYS A 20 -23.78 22.80 -19.31
CA LYS A 20 -24.52 22.31 -20.48
C LYS A 20 -26.02 22.28 -20.28
N TRP A 21 -26.48 22.01 -19.06
CA TRP A 21 -27.89 21.87 -18.76
C TRP A 21 -28.45 23.11 -18.06
N HIS A 22 -27.61 24.11 -17.79
CA HIS A 22 -27.97 25.37 -17.13
C HIS A 22 -28.71 25.16 -15.80
N THR A 23 -28.39 24.06 -15.11
CA THR A 23 -28.91 23.76 -13.79
C THR A 23 -28.20 24.63 -12.77
N SER A 24 -28.91 25.08 -11.72
CA SER A 24 -28.25 25.81 -10.64
C SER A 24 -27.22 24.92 -9.92
N LEU A 25 -26.13 25.52 -9.41
CA LEU A 25 -25.09 24.76 -8.69
C LEU A 25 -25.65 23.95 -7.51
N PRO A 26 -26.56 24.49 -6.66
CA PRO A 26 -27.15 23.71 -5.57
C PRO A 26 -27.95 22.49 -6.06
N GLU A 27 -28.73 22.68 -7.12
CA GLU A 27 -29.52 21.58 -7.70
C GLU A 27 -28.64 20.51 -8.36
N ALA A 28 -27.60 20.94 -9.09
CA ALA A 28 -26.61 20.01 -9.66
C ALA A 28 -25.90 19.21 -8.57
N ALA A 29 -25.53 19.85 -7.45
CA ALA A 29 -24.91 19.18 -6.31
C ALA A 29 -25.84 18.12 -5.69
N ARG A 30 -27.13 18.42 -5.50
CA ARG A 30 -28.11 17.46 -4.97
C ARG A 30 -28.33 16.27 -5.92
N ILE A 31 -28.40 16.51 -7.23
CA ILE A 31 -28.54 15.43 -8.21
C ILE A 31 -27.37 14.46 -8.10
N VAL A 32 -26.14 14.97 -7.97
CA VAL A 32 -24.94 14.13 -7.85
C VAL A 32 -24.89 13.47 -6.48
N ALA A 33 -25.24 14.18 -5.40
CA ALA A 33 -25.31 13.64 -4.05
C ALA A 33 -26.18 12.38 -3.95
N GLN A 34 -27.38 12.40 -4.56
CA GLN A 34 -28.31 11.26 -4.58
C GLN A 34 -27.76 10.03 -5.35
N GLN A 35 -26.80 10.20 -6.22
CA GLN A 35 -26.24 9.15 -7.06
C GLN A 35 -24.84 8.72 -6.60
N SER A 36 -24.25 9.44 -5.66
CA SER A 36 -22.91 9.14 -5.15
C SER A 36 -22.89 7.86 -4.33
N PRO A 37 -21.94 6.95 -4.56
CA PRO A 37 -21.75 5.75 -3.73
C PRO A 37 -21.10 6.06 -2.37
N SER A 38 -20.55 7.27 -2.19
CA SER A 38 -19.88 7.69 -0.96
C SER A 38 -20.82 8.49 -0.06
N PRO A 39 -21.23 7.96 1.11
CA PRO A 39 -22.07 8.71 2.07
C PRO A 39 -21.45 10.05 2.49
N LEU A 40 -20.15 10.05 2.77
CA LEU A 40 -19.42 11.26 3.18
C LEU A 40 -19.47 12.35 2.10
N TRP A 41 -19.31 11.98 0.85
CA TRP A 41 -19.35 12.92 -0.27
C TRP A 41 -20.78 13.38 -0.57
N SER A 42 -21.75 12.47 -0.48
CA SER A 42 -23.19 12.80 -0.60
C SER A 42 -23.61 13.85 0.43
N ASP A 43 -23.30 13.60 1.70
CA ASP A 43 -23.61 14.54 2.80
C ASP A 43 -22.91 15.89 2.62
N PHE A 44 -21.66 15.88 2.14
CA PHE A 44 -20.93 17.12 1.84
C PHE A 44 -21.63 17.94 0.75
N LEU A 45 -22.05 17.29 -0.36
CA LEU A 45 -22.73 17.97 -1.47
C LEU A 45 -24.09 18.51 -1.04
N ASP A 46 -24.85 17.80 -0.21
CA ASP A 46 -26.13 18.27 0.31
C ASP A 46 -25.95 19.49 1.22
N ARG A 47 -24.96 19.49 2.11
CA ARG A 47 -24.63 20.64 2.95
C ARG A 47 -24.17 21.84 2.11
N MET A 48 -23.37 21.58 1.07
CA MET A 48 -22.92 22.60 0.13
C MET A 48 -24.12 23.24 -0.58
N ALA A 49 -25.04 22.43 -1.10
CA ALA A 49 -26.24 22.91 -1.77
C ALA A 49 -27.08 23.79 -0.85
N PHE A 50 -27.33 23.35 0.39
CA PHE A 50 -28.05 24.11 1.39
C PHE A 50 -27.40 25.45 1.74
N SER A 51 -26.09 25.46 1.94
CA SER A 51 -25.31 26.66 2.27
C SER A 51 -25.33 27.71 1.16
N ILE A 52 -25.23 27.28 -0.08
CA ILE A 52 -25.30 28.18 -1.24
C ILE A 52 -26.72 28.76 -1.38
N GLU A 53 -27.77 27.94 -1.22
CA GLU A 53 -29.16 28.41 -1.24
C GLU A 53 -29.44 29.41 -0.09
N ALA A 54 -28.80 29.23 1.06
CA ALA A 54 -28.87 30.17 2.17
C ALA A 54 -28.07 31.47 1.92
N GLY A 55 -27.41 31.61 0.78
CA GLY A 55 -26.63 32.79 0.38
C GLY A 55 -25.21 32.84 0.93
N GLN A 56 -24.71 31.74 1.49
CA GLN A 56 -23.31 31.65 1.94
C GLN A 56 -22.37 31.54 0.74
N PRO A 57 -21.27 32.33 0.69
CA PRO A 57 -20.24 32.17 -0.32
C PRO A 57 -19.59 30.80 -0.26
N ILE A 58 -19.32 30.19 -1.40
CA ILE A 58 -18.78 28.83 -1.50
C ILE A 58 -17.41 28.68 -0.84
N ASP A 59 -16.57 29.70 -0.93
CA ASP A 59 -15.25 29.73 -0.29
C ASP A 59 -15.33 29.74 1.25
N ALA A 60 -16.30 30.45 1.80
CA ALA A 60 -16.56 30.44 3.23
C ALA A 60 -17.08 29.07 3.71
N PHE A 61 -17.97 28.45 2.94
CA PHE A 61 -18.43 27.10 3.19
C PHE A 61 -17.27 26.10 3.17
N MET A 62 -16.46 26.12 2.11
CA MET A 62 -15.34 25.19 1.94
C MET A 62 -14.34 25.26 3.09
N ARG A 63 -14.03 26.48 3.58
CA ARG A 63 -13.14 26.65 4.74
C ARG A 63 -13.75 26.12 6.04
N ALA A 64 -15.01 26.37 6.25
CA ALA A 64 -15.70 25.89 7.46
C ALA A 64 -15.85 24.35 7.47
N GLU A 65 -16.07 23.76 6.30
CA GLU A 65 -16.31 22.34 6.16
C GLU A 65 -15.03 21.49 6.14
N GLN A 66 -13.88 22.11 5.85
CA GLN A 66 -12.59 21.41 5.74
C GLN A 66 -12.26 20.58 6.99
N GLU A 67 -12.45 21.15 8.18
CA GLU A 67 -12.17 20.47 9.44
C GLU A 67 -13.16 19.32 9.69
N THR A 68 -14.45 19.57 9.42
CA THR A 68 -15.52 18.55 9.58
C THR A 68 -15.29 17.34 8.66
N VAL A 69 -14.96 17.57 7.39
CA VAL A 69 -14.68 16.49 6.44
C VAL A 69 -13.42 15.73 6.83
N ALA A 70 -12.38 16.43 7.28
CA ALA A 70 -11.15 15.79 7.75
C ALA A 70 -11.41 14.90 8.98
N GLU A 71 -12.21 15.36 9.94
CA GLU A 71 -12.56 14.58 11.13
C GLU A 71 -13.41 13.35 10.78
N GLN A 72 -14.42 13.52 9.92
CA GLN A 72 -15.23 12.40 9.42
C GLN A 72 -14.39 11.37 8.66
N TYR A 73 -13.47 11.82 7.81
CA TYR A 73 -12.56 10.93 7.11
C TYR A 73 -11.65 10.16 8.08
N ASN A 74 -11.07 10.84 9.07
CA ASN A 74 -10.24 10.20 10.10
C ASN A 74 -11.03 9.14 10.86
N THR A 75 -12.26 9.43 11.26
CA THR A 75 -13.13 8.47 11.95
C THR A 75 -13.42 7.23 11.10
N LEU A 76 -13.70 7.41 9.80
CA LEU A 76 -13.89 6.31 8.88
C LEU A 76 -12.61 5.49 8.67
N TYR A 77 -11.48 6.19 8.60
CA TYR A 77 -10.18 5.55 8.45
C TYR A 77 -9.81 4.72 9.69
N ASP A 78 -10.00 5.29 10.89
CA ASP A 78 -9.75 4.60 12.16
C ASP A 78 -10.64 3.35 12.30
N THR A 79 -11.91 3.44 11.92
CA THR A 79 -12.83 2.28 11.91
C THR A 79 -12.33 1.17 10.95
N ARG A 80 -11.76 1.54 9.81
CA ARG A 80 -11.16 0.56 8.90
C ARG A 80 -9.88 -0.06 9.46
N LEU A 81 -9.04 0.72 10.14
CA LEU A 81 -7.85 0.21 10.83
C LEU A 81 -8.23 -0.76 11.96
N GLU A 82 -9.27 -0.46 12.74
CA GLU A 82 -9.79 -1.38 13.76
C GLU A 82 -10.26 -2.70 13.15
N SER A 83 -10.88 -2.66 11.97
CA SER A 83 -11.25 -3.85 11.23
C SER A 83 -10.02 -4.69 10.81
N VAL A 84 -8.92 -4.06 10.45
CA VAL A 84 -7.65 -4.75 10.12
C VAL A 84 -7.04 -5.38 11.37
N ASP A 85 -7.06 -4.70 12.52
CA ASP A 85 -6.58 -5.26 13.79
C ASP A 85 -7.43 -6.47 14.23
N THR A 86 -8.75 -6.40 14.11
CA THR A 86 -9.65 -7.53 14.36
C THR A 86 -9.34 -8.72 13.45
N MET A 87 -9.10 -8.46 12.15
CA MET A 87 -8.70 -9.51 11.21
C MET A 87 -7.35 -10.15 11.58
N LYS A 88 -6.40 -9.36 12.05
CA LYS A 88 -5.11 -9.85 12.53
C LYS A 88 -5.28 -10.80 13.73
N GLU A 89 -6.13 -10.46 14.70
CA GLU A 89 -6.42 -11.30 15.86
C GLU A 89 -7.09 -12.62 15.43
N ILE A 90 -8.07 -12.57 14.53
CA ILE A 90 -8.71 -13.74 13.95
C ILE A 90 -7.67 -14.63 13.24
N TYR A 91 -6.79 -14.02 12.46
CA TYR A 91 -5.73 -14.75 11.77
C TYR A 91 -4.77 -15.47 12.73
N VAL A 92 -4.28 -14.77 13.75
CA VAL A 92 -3.39 -15.36 14.77
C VAL A 92 -4.08 -16.52 15.50
N SER A 93 -5.34 -16.37 15.86
CA SER A 93 -6.15 -17.43 16.48
C SER A 93 -6.31 -18.64 15.56
N LEU A 94 -6.58 -18.39 14.28
CA LEU A 94 -6.78 -19.44 13.27
C LEU A 94 -5.47 -20.22 12.98
N VAL A 95 -4.34 -19.50 12.87
CA VAL A 95 -3.01 -20.11 12.72
C VAL A 95 -2.67 -20.96 13.94
N SER A 96 -2.88 -20.43 15.14
CA SER A 96 -2.60 -21.13 16.39
C SER A 96 -3.44 -22.40 16.54
N ALA A 97 -4.75 -22.30 16.25
CA ALA A 97 -5.64 -23.46 16.27
C ALA A 97 -5.28 -24.51 15.21
N GLY A 98 -4.91 -24.08 14.01
CA GLY A 98 -4.47 -24.96 12.93
C GLY A 98 -3.16 -25.68 13.24
N LEU A 99 -2.17 -24.97 13.81
CA LEU A 99 -0.91 -25.58 14.24
C LEU A 99 -1.16 -26.58 15.38
N PHE A 100 -1.99 -26.21 16.36
CA PHE A 100 -2.36 -27.13 17.44
C PHE A 100 -3.05 -28.39 16.88
N GLY A 101 -3.97 -28.23 15.94
CA GLY A 101 -4.64 -29.36 15.26
C GLY A 101 -3.66 -30.28 14.53
N LEU A 102 -2.64 -29.71 13.84
CA LEU A 102 -1.60 -30.51 13.18
C LEU A 102 -0.74 -31.28 14.20
N VAL A 103 -0.39 -30.66 15.32
CA VAL A 103 0.37 -31.31 16.40
C VAL A 103 -0.45 -32.47 16.99
N VAL A 104 -1.73 -32.24 17.31
CA VAL A 104 -2.63 -33.29 17.83
C VAL A 104 -2.80 -34.42 16.83
N ALA A 105 -2.97 -34.13 15.54
CA ALA A 105 -3.03 -35.14 14.49
C ALA A 105 -1.75 -35.97 14.40
N GLY A 106 -0.58 -35.34 14.51
CA GLY A 106 0.71 -36.00 14.55
C GLY A 106 0.86 -36.92 15.76
N ILE A 107 0.52 -36.44 16.95
CA ILE A 107 0.52 -37.24 18.17
C ILE A 107 -0.46 -38.43 18.06
N HIS A 108 -1.64 -38.21 17.54
CA HIS A 108 -2.63 -39.27 17.34
C HIS A 108 -2.12 -40.38 16.43
N LEU A 109 -1.43 -40.03 15.34
CA LEU A 109 -0.80 -41.01 14.44
C LEU A 109 0.23 -41.87 15.17
N VAL A 110 1.08 -41.27 16.00
CA VAL A 110 2.12 -41.99 16.77
C VAL A 110 1.50 -42.88 17.85
N LEU A 111 0.52 -42.38 18.62
CA LEU A 111 -0.15 -43.15 19.69
C LEU A 111 -0.97 -44.32 19.15
N PHE A 112 -1.59 -44.15 18.00
CA PHE A 112 -2.36 -45.18 17.33
C PHE A 112 -1.46 -46.38 16.92
N GLU A 113 -0.23 -46.09 16.50
CA GLU A 113 0.78 -47.07 16.16
C GLU A 113 1.19 -47.93 17.38
N ILE A 114 1.41 -47.26 18.53
CA ILE A 114 1.80 -47.92 19.78
C ILE A 114 0.64 -48.75 20.39
N GLY A 115 -0.60 -48.26 20.25
CA GLY A 115 -1.76 -48.85 20.95
C GLY A 115 -2.42 -50.01 20.23
N THR A 116 -2.34 -50.12 18.93
CA THR A 116 -3.08 -51.13 18.14
C THR A 116 -2.23 -52.27 17.65
N GLY A 117 -0.89 -52.22 17.78
CA GLY A 117 -0.01 -53.24 17.18
C GLY A 117 -0.28 -53.39 15.67
N ALA A 118 -0.72 -52.32 15.04
CA ALA A 118 -1.19 -52.33 13.67
C ALA A 118 -0.08 -52.83 12.75
N ASP A 119 -0.37 -53.84 11.97
CA ASP A 119 0.52 -54.36 10.96
C ASP A 119 1.13 -53.24 10.13
N ASP A 120 2.47 -53.23 10.03
CA ASP A 120 3.22 -52.34 9.14
C ASP A 120 2.99 -52.68 7.66
N THR A 121 1.74 -52.85 7.30
CA THR A 121 1.42 -53.03 5.89
C THR A 121 1.65 -51.73 5.14
N PRO A 122 2.29 -51.76 3.96
CA PRO A 122 2.55 -50.56 3.16
C PRO A 122 1.29 -49.72 2.90
N MET A 123 0.12 -50.38 2.93
CA MET A 123 -1.18 -49.76 2.71
C MET A 123 -1.66 -48.97 3.93
N ALA A 124 -1.38 -49.40 5.14
CA ALA A 124 -1.72 -48.70 6.38
C ALA A 124 -0.85 -47.42 6.54
N VAL A 125 0.44 -47.53 6.28
CA VAL A 125 1.38 -46.40 6.27
C VAL A 125 1.00 -45.35 5.21
N ALA A 126 0.66 -45.78 3.99
CA ALA A 126 0.22 -44.88 2.94
C ALA A 126 -1.07 -44.11 3.29
N THR A 127 -2.01 -44.78 3.98
CA THR A 127 -3.26 -44.14 4.43
C THR A 127 -2.99 -43.05 5.49
N ARG A 128 -2.10 -43.34 6.45
CA ARG A 128 -1.69 -42.36 7.48
C ARG A 128 -1.04 -41.13 6.87
N ILE A 129 -0.09 -41.32 5.94
CA ILE A 129 0.57 -40.23 5.22
C ILE A 129 -0.46 -39.42 4.44
N ARG A 130 -1.45 -40.02 3.80
CA ARG A 130 -2.53 -39.31 3.09
C ARG A 130 -3.33 -38.39 4.02
N TRP A 131 -3.70 -38.84 5.21
CA TRP A 131 -4.41 -38.01 6.18
C TRP A 131 -3.60 -36.87 6.68
N LEU A 132 -2.29 -37.04 6.92
CA LEU A 132 -1.38 -35.98 7.33
C LEU A 132 -1.18 -34.96 6.22
N LEU A 133 -1.02 -35.39 4.97
CA LEU A 133 -0.94 -34.54 3.81
C LEU A 133 -2.26 -33.77 3.59
N LEU A 134 -3.41 -34.41 3.80
CA LEU A 134 -4.71 -33.75 3.67
C LEU A 134 -4.88 -32.67 4.75
N ALA A 135 -4.49 -32.94 5.99
CA ALA A 135 -4.52 -31.94 7.07
C ALA A 135 -3.58 -30.76 6.78
N GLY A 136 -2.37 -31.02 6.32
CA GLY A 136 -1.43 -29.98 5.88
C GLY A 136 -1.95 -29.16 4.70
N PHE A 137 -2.55 -29.81 3.73
CA PHE A 137 -3.16 -29.14 2.57
C PHE A 137 -4.34 -28.24 2.97
N MET A 138 -5.21 -28.74 3.85
CA MET A 138 -6.31 -27.93 4.41
C MET A 138 -5.78 -26.73 5.18
N PHE A 139 -4.71 -26.90 5.97
CA PHE A 139 -4.06 -25.79 6.66
C PHE A 139 -3.55 -24.72 5.67
N VAL A 140 -2.90 -25.14 4.57
CA VAL A 140 -2.44 -24.20 3.53
C VAL A 140 -3.61 -23.46 2.86
N ILE A 141 -4.71 -24.14 2.56
CA ILE A 141 -5.91 -23.51 1.99
C ILE A 141 -6.44 -22.42 2.93
N ILE A 142 -6.51 -22.70 4.23
CA ILE A 142 -6.94 -21.73 5.25
C ILE A 142 -6.00 -20.51 5.24
N GLN A 143 -4.68 -20.70 5.16
CA GLN A 143 -3.71 -19.61 5.09
C GLN A 143 -3.89 -18.76 3.84
N VAL A 144 -4.08 -19.39 2.70
CA VAL A 144 -4.34 -18.66 1.44
C VAL A 144 -5.64 -17.87 1.53
N GLY A 145 -6.70 -18.49 2.05
CA GLY A 145 -7.99 -17.81 2.29
C GLY A 145 -7.84 -16.59 3.21
N ALA A 146 -7.06 -16.73 4.29
CA ALA A 146 -6.78 -15.64 5.20
C ALA A 146 -6.03 -14.47 4.51
N ILE A 147 -5.05 -14.76 3.65
CA ILE A 147 -4.35 -13.72 2.87
C ILE A 147 -5.32 -12.95 1.96
N PHE A 148 -6.25 -13.63 1.30
CA PHE A 148 -7.28 -12.98 0.49
C PHE A 148 -8.22 -12.12 1.33
N ALA A 149 -8.65 -12.60 2.50
CA ALA A 149 -9.49 -11.83 3.43
C ALA A 149 -8.77 -10.57 3.93
N PHE A 150 -7.49 -10.68 4.32
CA PHE A 150 -6.66 -9.53 4.67
C PHE A 150 -6.59 -8.52 3.54
N ARG A 151 -6.31 -8.97 2.32
CA ARG A 151 -6.20 -8.08 1.16
C ARG A 151 -7.50 -7.33 0.85
N ALA A 152 -8.66 -7.95 1.14
CA ALA A 152 -9.97 -7.33 0.95
C ALA A 152 -10.30 -6.30 2.05
N THR A 153 -9.70 -6.42 3.24
CA THR A 153 -9.98 -5.57 4.40
C THR A 153 -9.01 -4.38 4.50
N ILE A 154 -7.77 -4.55 4.03
CA ILE A 154 -6.77 -3.48 4.07
C ILE A 154 -7.22 -2.33 3.17
N PRO A 155 -7.23 -1.07 3.69
CA PRO A 155 -7.48 0.12 2.86
C PRO A 155 -6.51 0.19 1.67
N ASP A 156 -6.99 0.69 0.53
CA ASP A 156 -6.18 0.87 -0.69
C ASP A 156 -5.14 2.01 -0.56
N ASP A 157 -4.51 2.13 0.60
CA ASP A 157 -3.44 3.07 0.83
C ASP A 157 -2.14 2.60 0.20
N GLN A 158 -1.74 3.31 -0.82
CA GLN A 158 -0.52 3.00 -1.54
C GLN A 158 0.66 3.71 -0.87
N THR A 159 1.60 2.93 -0.33
CA THR A 159 2.86 3.48 0.20
C THR A 159 3.77 3.99 -0.92
N PHE A 160 3.77 3.28 -2.07
CA PHE A 160 4.62 3.61 -3.20
C PHE A 160 3.84 4.35 -4.29
N ALA A 161 4.44 5.39 -4.85
CA ALA A 161 3.88 6.14 -5.96
C ALA A 161 3.58 5.23 -7.16
N ARG A 162 2.42 5.46 -7.81
CA ARG A 162 1.98 4.73 -9.01
C ARG A 162 2.32 5.50 -10.29
N ASP A 163 3.46 6.18 -10.30
CA ASP A 163 3.85 7.06 -11.39
C ASP A 163 4.22 6.28 -12.67
N GLU A 164 4.01 6.94 -13.80
CA GLU A 164 4.39 6.45 -15.14
C GLU A 164 5.91 6.29 -15.27
N PHE A 165 6.68 6.95 -14.40
CA PHE A 165 8.14 6.90 -14.40
C PHE A 165 8.64 5.64 -13.69
N SER A 166 9.44 4.83 -14.39
CA SER A 166 10.09 3.65 -13.81
C SER A 166 11.17 4.09 -12.84
N THR A 167 10.92 4.01 -11.54
CA THR A 167 11.95 4.25 -10.54
C THR A 167 13.01 3.14 -10.58
N PRO A 168 14.30 3.46 -10.34
CA PRO A 168 15.38 2.46 -10.31
C PRO A 168 15.10 1.36 -9.30
N PHE A 169 14.36 1.66 -8.22
CA PHE A 169 13.91 0.66 -7.24
C PHE A 169 12.98 -0.39 -7.87
N ARG A 170 12.00 0.00 -8.68
CA ARG A 170 11.08 -0.95 -9.34
C ARG A 170 11.79 -1.92 -10.27
N ILE A 171 12.76 -1.41 -11.00
CA ILE A 171 13.57 -2.26 -11.90
C ILE A 171 14.38 -3.26 -11.08
N LEU A 172 15.07 -2.79 -10.04
CA LEU A 172 15.86 -3.63 -9.14
C LEU A 172 14.97 -4.67 -8.42
N PHE A 173 13.84 -4.26 -7.91
CA PHE A 173 12.89 -5.15 -7.23
C PHE A 173 12.37 -6.24 -8.16
N ARG A 174 11.97 -5.88 -9.38
CA ARG A 174 11.52 -6.87 -10.38
C ARG A 174 12.61 -7.87 -10.77
N GLN A 175 13.84 -7.39 -10.94
CA GLN A 175 14.98 -8.26 -11.24
C GLN A 175 15.31 -9.19 -10.07
N THR A 176 15.35 -8.68 -8.86
CA THR A 176 15.63 -9.48 -7.66
C THR A 176 14.50 -10.48 -7.36
N LEU A 177 13.24 -10.10 -7.57
CA LEU A 177 12.10 -11.00 -7.39
C LEU A 177 12.11 -12.15 -8.40
N LEU A 178 12.37 -11.85 -9.68
CA LEU A 178 12.47 -12.87 -10.72
C LEU A 178 13.69 -13.76 -10.48
N GLY A 179 14.84 -13.19 -10.15
CA GLY A 179 16.06 -13.94 -9.84
C GLY A 179 15.89 -14.84 -8.62
N ALA A 180 15.38 -14.32 -7.52
CA ALA A 180 15.11 -15.09 -6.31
C ALA A 180 14.07 -16.19 -6.54
N GLY A 181 13.02 -15.91 -7.32
CA GLY A 181 12.01 -16.89 -7.70
C GLY A 181 12.59 -18.04 -8.52
N LEU A 182 13.42 -17.75 -9.53
CA LEU A 182 14.08 -18.78 -10.32
C LEU A 182 15.02 -19.64 -9.48
N VAL A 183 15.83 -19.02 -8.63
CA VAL A 183 16.74 -19.74 -7.72
C VAL A 183 15.95 -20.59 -6.72
N SER A 184 14.85 -20.07 -6.17
CA SER A 184 13.96 -20.80 -5.27
C SER A 184 13.36 -22.03 -5.94
N ILE A 185 12.86 -21.91 -7.17
CA ILE A 185 12.32 -23.04 -7.95
C ILE A 185 13.41 -24.07 -8.23
N LEU A 186 14.59 -23.63 -8.62
CA LEU A 186 15.72 -24.55 -8.90
C LEU A 186 16.13 -25.31 -7.63
N LEU A 187 16.26 -24.64 -6.50
CA LEU A 187 16.54 -25.26 -5.21
C LEU A 187 15.44 -26.23 -4.79
N LEU A 188 14.18 -25.89 -5.05
CA LEU A 188 13.05 -26.79 -4.78
C LEU A 188 13.12 -28.07 -5.62
N ILE A 189 13.44 -27.97 -6.90
CA ILE A 189 13.64 -29.12 -7.79
C ILE A 189 14.81 -29.99 -7.28
N VAL A 190 15.94 -29.37 -6.92
CA VAL A 190 17.09 -30.09 -6.36
C VAL A 190 16.71 -30.77 -5.04
N THR A 191 16.01 -30.10 -4.15
CA THR A 191 15.56 -30.67 -2.88
C THR A 191 14.65 -31.86 -3.09
N ILE A 192 13.65 -31.75 -3.99
CA ILE A 192 12.78 -32.88 -4.35
C ILE A 192 13.60 -34.03 -4.94
N SER A 193 14.54 -33.76 -5.82
CA SER A 193 15.40 -34.80 -6.42
C SER A 193 16.25 -35.52 -5.37
N VAL A 194 16.82 -34.78 -4.41
CA VAL A 194 17.58 -35.35 -3.28
C VAL A 194 16.68 -36.21 -2.39
N VAL A 195 15.47 -35.75 -2.09
CA VAL A 195 14.49 -36.52 -1.32
C VAL A 195 14.13 -37.83 -2.02
N ILE A 196 13.86 -37.80 -3.33
CA ILE A 196 13.52 -38.99 -4.10
C ILE A 196 14.73 -39.96 -4.19
N ALA A 197 15.92 -39.44 -4.42
CA ALA A 197 17.13 -40.28 -4.59
C ALA A 197 17.60 -40.94 -3.28
N ASN A 198 17.36 -40.32 -2.13
CA ASN A 198 17.82 -40.78 -0.82
C ASN A 198 16.66 -41.10 0.13
N TRP A 199 15.54 -41.59 -0.38
CA TRP A 199 14.32 -41.84 0.39
C TRP A 199 14.53 -42.68 1.66
N GLU A 200 15.26 -43.78 1.53
CA GLU A 200 15.53 -44.70 2.66
C GLU A 200 16.43 -44.10 3.73
N GLY A 201 17.45 -43.33 3.33
CA GLY A 201 18.34 -42.65 4.27
C GLY A 201 17.72 -41.41 4.93
N LEU A 202 16.83 -40.74 4.23
CA LEU A 202 16.12 -39.57 4.72
C LEU A 202 15.01 -39.92 5.73
N THR A 203 14.33 -41.01 5.57
CA THR A 203 13.32 -41.47 6.54
C THR A 203 13.95 -41.78 7.89
N THR A 204 15.19 -42.25 7.94
CA THR A 204 15.96 -42.52 9.17
C THR A 204 16.54 -41.24 9.81
N SER A 205 16.70 -40.18 9.04
CA SER A 205 17.37 -38.94 9.50
C SER A 205 16.48 -37.69 9.34
N TRP A 206 15.17 -37.87 9.17
CA TRP A 206 14.20 -36.80 8.92
C TRP A 206 14.20 -35.75 10.04
N ASP A 207 14.32 -36.17 11.29
CA ASP A 207 14.35 -35.32 12.48
C ASP A 207 15.50 -34.29 12.42
N LYS A 208 16.60 -34.60 11.74
CA LYS A 208 17.78 -33.73 11.64
C LYS A 208 17.75 -32.82 10.41
N TYR A 209 17.29 -33.32 9.27
CA TYR A 209 17.46 -32.65 7.98
C TYR A 209 16.15 -32.19 7.33
N GLY A 210 15.00 -32.71 7.75
CA GLY A 210 13.71 -32.42 7.12
C GLY A 210 13.35 -30.93 7.12
N LEU A 211 13.54 -30.28 8.27
CA LEU A 211 13.24 -28.85 8.44
C LEU A 211 14.21 -27.98 7.61
N LEU A 212 15.46 -28.38 7.50
CA LEU A 212 16.49 -27.71 6.73
C LEU A 212 16.22 -27.84 5.21
N LEU A 213 15.81 -29.00 4.76
CA LEU A 213 15.41 -29.26 3.38
C LEU A 213 14.19 -28.41 2.96
N LEU A 214 13.25 -28.15 3.85
CA LEU A 214 12.12 -27.26 3.59
C LEU A 214 12.52 -25.78 3.60
N ALA A 215 13.47 -25.38 4.45
CA ALA A 215 13.90 -23.98 4.59
C ALA A 215 14.77 -23.48 3.42
N ILE A 216 15.65 -24.35 2.89
CA ILE A 216 16.61 -23.98 1.84
C ILE A 216 15.93 -23.36 0.59
N PRO A 217 14.88 -23.93 0.00
CA PRO A 217 14.23 -23.35 -1.17
C PRO A 217 13.58 -21.98 -0.93
N LEU A 218 13.18 -21.68 0.32
CA LEU A 218 12.52 -20.42 0.69
C LEU A 218 13.51 -19.29 0.98
N THR A 219 14.75 -19.62 1.31
CA THR A 219 15.79 -18.64 1.69
C THR A 219 16.00 -17.51 0.65
N PRO A 220 16.06 -17.77 -0.68
CA PRO A 220 16.26 -16.72 -1.66
C PRO A 220 15.16 -15.66 -1.68
N LEU A 221 13.91 -16.02 -1.30
CA LEU A 221 12.77 -15.10 -1.26
C LEU A 221 12.88 -14.05 -0.13
N MET A 222 13.78 -14.24 0.82
CA MET A 222 14.06 -13.22 1.84
C MET A 222 14.73 -11.97 1.26
N ILE A 223 15.49 -12.10 0.15
CA ILE A 223 16.22 -10.98 -0.46
C ILE A 223 15.26 -9.89 -0.95
N PRO A 224 14.29 -10.16 -1.84
CA PRO A 224 13.34 -9.13 -2.27
C PRO A 224 12.49 -8.59 -1.11
N SER A 225 12.13 -9.42 -0.13
CA SER A 225 11.40 -8.98 1.06
C SER A 225 12.16 -7.93 1.87
N THR A 226 13.45 -8.17 2.14
CA THR A 226 14.28 -7.20 2.88
C THR A 226 14.53 -5.91 2.10
N LEU A 227 14.58 -5.96 0.77
CA LEU A 227 14.70 -4.78 -0.08
C LEU A 227 13.44 -3.90 0.02
N VAL A 228 12.25 -4.50 -0.06
CA VAL A 228 10.99 -3.77 0.10
C VAL A 228 10.90 -3.12 1.47
N GLN A 229 11.17 -3.85 2.55
CA GLN A 229 11.14 -3.30 3.91
C GLN A 229 12.12 -2.13 4.11
N ARG A 230 13.31 -2.20 3.50
CA ARG A 230 14.28 -1.09 3.58
C ARG A 230 13.79 0.14 2.81
N GLU A 231 13.19 -0.04 1.66
CA GLU A 231 12.68 1.07 0.86
C GLU A 231 11.43 1.68 1.51
N GLU A 232 10.52 0.87 2.02
CA GLU A 232 9.36 1.31 2.78
C GLU A 232 9.76 2.22 3.96
N LYS A 233 10.77 1.81 4.75
CA LYS A 233 11.30 2.64 5.83
C LYS A 233 11.89 3.96 5.34
N LYS A 234 12.48 4.01 4.14
CA LYS A 234 12.98 5.27 3.55
C LYS A 234 11.83 6.15 3.08
N VAL A 235 10.80 5.55 2.47
CA VAL A 235 9.61 6.29 2.04
C VAL A 235 8.91 6.91 3.24
N LEU A 236 8.67 6.15 4.30
CA LEU A 236 8.07 6.68 5.54
C LEU A 236 8.86 7.87 6.12
N ARG A 237 10.18 7.78 6.17
CA ARG A 237 11.01 8.90 6.63
C ARG A 237 10.95 10.13 5.71
N ARG A 238 10.77 9.93 4.39
CA ARG A 238 10.56 11.02 3.45
C ARG A 238 9.20 11.67 3.67
N ASP A 239 8.17 10.87 3.93
CA ASP A 239 6.82 11.35 4.22
C ASP A 239 6.79 12.15 5.52
N GLU A 240 7.50 11.72 6.55
CA GLU A 240 7.66 12.46 7.81
C GLU A 240 8.35 13.82 7.63
N ALA A 241 9.35 13.91 6.75
CA ALA A 241 10.09 15.15 6.48
C ALA A 241 9.37 16.10 5.50
N TYR A 242 8.42 15.59 4.72
CA TYR A 242 7.78 16.36 3.65
C TYR A 242 6.95 17.56 4.14
N PRO A 243 6.18 17.51 5.24
CA PRO A 243 5.47 18.68 5.76
C PRO A 243 6.40 19.85 6.11
N ASP A 244 7.57 19.57 6.66
CA ASP A 244 8.55 20.61 6.99
C ASP A 244 9.16 21.23 5.73
N PHE A 245 9.42 20.42 4.72
CA PHE A 245 9.85 20.91 3.41
C PHE A 245 8.79 21.82 2.76
N VAL A 246 7.50 21.41 2.75
CA VAL A 246 6.41 22.23 2.18
C VAL A 246 6.24 23.53 2.96
N ARG A 247 6.29 23.49 4.28
CA ARG A 247 6.22 24.70 5.15
C ARG A 247 7.37 25.65 4.86
N ALA A 248 8.59 25.15 4.74
CA ALA A 248 9.75 25.94 4.40
C ALA A 248 9.66 26.54 2.98
N LEU A 249 9.14 25.75 2.02
CA LEU A 249 8.89 26.19 0.64
C LEU A 249 7.87 27.31 0.59
N GLY A 250 6.73 27.16 1.28
CA GLY A 250 5.68 28.18 1.37
C GLY A 250 6.19 29.50 1.98
N GLY A 251 6.92 29.42 3.10
CA GLY A 251 7.51 30.59 3.74
C GLY A 251 8.53 31.33 2.86
N THR A 252 9.33 30.61 2.09
CA THR A 252 10.30 31.23 1.16
C THR A 252 9.64 31.79 -0.09
N ALA A 253 8.58 31.16 -0.60
CA ALA A 253 7.83 31.63 -1.75
C ALA A 253 7.13 32.99 -1.45
N GLN A 254 6.49 33.12 -0.30
CA GLN A 254 5.87 34.37 0.17
C GLN A 254 6.88 35.51 0.34
N ALA A 255 8.05 35.21 0.91
CA ALA A 255 9.05 36.25 1.19
C ALA A 255 9.72 36.82 -0.06
N ARG A 256 9.69 36.10 -1.19
CA ARG A 256 10.54 36.49 -2.35
C ARG A 256 9.77 36.72 -3.64
N SER A 257 8.49 36.41 -3.76
CA SER A 257 7.74 36.42 -5.05
C SER A 257 8.56 35.83 -6.20
N ALA A 258 9.30 34.73 -5.92
CA ALA A 258 10.47 34.36 -6.68
C ALA A 258 10.15 33.16 -7.58
N GLU A 259 10.90 33.09 -8.67
CA GLU A 259 10.96 31.92 -9.56
C GLU A 259 11.12 30.59 -8.75
N PRO A 260 10.41 29.51 -9.10
CA PRO A 260 10.45 28.23 -8.37
C PRO A 260 11.87 27.71 -8.10
N SER A 261 12.79 27.91 -9.04
CA SER A 261 14.20 27.52 -8.89
C SER A 261 14.92 28.28 -7.77
N ALA A 262 14.63 29.56 -7.63
CA ALA A 262 15.24 30.41 -6.59
C ALA A 262 14.66 30.07 -5.20
N THR A 263 13.39 29.71 -5.14
CA THR A 263 12.72 29.27 -3.91
C THR A 263 13.32 27.98 -3.38
N VAL A 264 13.44 26.95 -4.22
CA VAL A 264 14.04 25.67 -3.83
C VAL A 264 15.53 25.84 -3.48
N ARG A 265 16.27 26.67 -4.20
CA ARG A 265 17.68 26.98 -3.89
C ARG A 265 17.86 27.65 -2.53
N ALA A 266 16.91 28.46 -2.09
CA ALA A 266 16.97 29.13 -0.78
C ALA A 266 16.83 28.14 0.40
N LEU A 267 16.26 26.97 0.15
CA LEU A 267 16.15 25.88 1.13
C LEU A 267 17.44 25.07 1.27
N ARG A 268 18.43 25.32 0.43
CA ARG A 268 19.73 24.66 0.48
C ARG A 268 20.43 25.00 1.79
N GLY A 269 20.73 23.99 2.59
CA GLY A 269 21.34 24.16 3.91
C GLY A 269 20.38 23.87 5.08
N ILE A 270 19.11 23.66 4.81
CA ILE A 270 18.19 23.07 5.76
C ILE A 270 18.27 21.54 5.58
N ASP A 271 18.43 20.82 6.67
CA ASP A 271 18.50 19.36 6.66
C ASP A 271 17.06 18.78 6.70
N PHE A 272 16.66 18.17 5.60
CA PHE A 272 15.41 17.40 5.48
C PHE A 272 15.66 15.88 5.48
N GLY A 273 16.83 15.45 5.90
CA GLY A 273 17.19 14.07 6.09
C GLY A 273 17.17 13.25 4.78
N THR A 274 16.34 12.22 4.71
CA THR A 274 16.29 11.34 3.54
C THR A 274 15.73 12.00 2.28
N LEU A 275 15.14 13.20 2.41
CA LEU A 275 14.54 13.94 1.30
C LEU A 275 15.57 14.83 0.56
N ASP A 276 16.68 15.19 1.21
CA ASP A 276 17.71 16.12 0.68
C ASP A 276 18.17 15.74 -0.72
N SER A 277 18.47 14.48 -0.93
CA SER A 277 18.93 13.98 -2.24
C SER A 277 17.90 14.18 -3.37
N SER A 278 16.60 14.16 -3.03
CA SER A 278 15.53 14.42 -3.99
C SER A 278 15.31 15.90 -4.22
N ILE A 279 15.47 16.72 -3.16
CA ILE A 279 15.43 18.20 -3.25
C ILE A 279 16.61 18.70 -4.09
N ASP A 280 17.81 18.19 -3.91
CA ASP A 280 18.97 18.58 -4.74
C ASP A 280 18.76 18.25 -6.23
N ARG A 281 18.11 17.12 -6.54
CA ARG A 281 17.77 16.77 -7.92
C ARG A 281 16.68 17.69 -8.48
N LEU A 282 15.69 18.04 -7.67
CA LEU A 282 14.65 19.00 -8.04
C LEU A 282 15.27 20.37 -8.37
N GLU A 283 16.13 20.90 -7.49
CA GLU A 283 16.82 22.18 -7.71
C GLU A 283 17.61 22.17 -9.02
N LYS A 284 18.39 21.12 -9.28
CA LYS A 284 19.14 20.96 -10.53
C LYS A 284 18.24 20.96 -11.76
N ARG A 285 17.09 20.28 -11.72
CA ARG A 285 16.13 20.24 -12.83
C ARG A 285 15.49 21.59 -13.08
N LEU A 286 15.07 22.28 -12.03
CA LEU A 286 14.52 23.63 -12.14
C LEU A 286 15.56 24.63 -12.65
N SER A 287 16.82 24.53 -12.23
CA SER A 287 17.91 25.41 -12.70
C SER A 287 18.30 25.16 -14.15
N THR A 288 18.08 23.97 -14.70
CA THR A 288 18.33 23.66 -16.12
C THR A 288 17.17 24.04 -17.03
N ARG A 289 16.17 24.78 -16.54
CA ARG A 289 14.97 25.24 -17.26
C ARG A 289 14.14 24.08 -17.85
N ILE A 290 14.14 22.93 -17.20
CA ILE A 290 13.14 21.90 -17.45
C ILE A 290 11.79 22.50 -17.02
N ASP A 291 10.75 22.16 -17.76
CA ASP A 291 9.38 22.53 -17.39
C ASP A 291 9.11 22.24 -15.91
N SER A 292 8.57 23.24 -15.20
CA SER A 292 8.40 23.19 -13.75
C SER A 292 7.53 21.98 -13.36
N GLU A 293 6.44 21.74 -14.07
CA GLU A 293 5.54 20.61 -13.83
C GLU A 293 6.28 19.27 -13.92
N ARG A 294 7.05 19.07 -14.99
CA ARG A 294 7.86 17.85 -15.16
C ARG A 294 8.95 17.71 -14.11
N ALA A 295 9.56 18.82 -13.66
CA ALA A 295 10.57 18.77 -12.62
C ALA A 295 9.99 18.25 -11.29
N TRP A 296 8.77 18.67 -10.96
CA TRP A 296 8.04 18.23 -9.80
C TRP A 296 7.54 16.80 -9.94
N ASP A 297 7.10 16.36 -11.12
CA ASP A 297 6.75 14.95 -11.38
C ASP A 297 7.95 14.03 -11.17
N TYR A 298 9.12 14.43 -11.66
CA TYR A 298 10.35 13.68 -11.38
C TYR A 298 10.75 13.69 -9.91
N PHE A 299 10.46 14.76 -9.18
CA PHE A 299 10.69 14.79 -7.74
C PHE A 299 9.79 13.79 -7.01
N ALA A 300 8.50 13.76 -7.34
CA ALA A 300 7.57 12.76 -6.81
C ALA A 300 8.04 11.33 -7.12
N ALA A 301 8.47 11.07 -8.36
CA ALA A 301 9.02 9.76 -8.75
C ALA A 301 10.32 9.41 -7.99
N ASP A 302 11.19 10.38 -7.76
CA ASP A 302 12.45 10.18 -7.01
C ASP A 302 12.21 9.82 -5.54
N THR A 303 11.14 10.34 -4.94
CA THR A 303 10.77 10.03 -3.55
C THR A 303 10.13 8.65 -3.42
N ASN A 304 9.55 8.13 -4.50
CA ASN A 304 8.79 6.87 -4.55
C ASN A 304 7.63 6.81 -3.53
N SER A 305 7.16 7.97 -3.04
CA SER A 305 6.08 8.11 -2.07
C SER A 305 4.76 8.46 -2.76
N ALA A 306 3.71 7.71 -2.44
CA ALA A 306 2.37 8.01 -2.92
C ALA A 306 1.80 9.30 -2.28
N VAL A 307 2.14 9.56 -1.04
CA VAL A 307 1.73 10.75 -0.29
C VAL A 307 2.33 12.00 -0.95
N ILE A 308 3.66 12.02 -1.12
CA ILE A 308 4.37 13.14 -1.75
C ILE A 308 3.88 13.36 -3.18
N SER A 309 3.62 12.30 -3.94
CA SER A 309 3.11 12.41 -5.31
C SER A 309 1.75 13.13 -5.37
N ARG A 310 0.82 12.80 -4.46
CA ARG A 310 -0.51 13.43 -4.37
C ARG A 310 -0.41 14.90 -3.97
N TYR A 311 0.31 15.21 -2.90
CA TYR A 311 0.46 16.60 -2.42
C TYR A 311 1.22 17.49 -3.39
N ASN A 312 2.24 16.94 -4.05
CA ASN A 312 3.00 17.67 -5.06
C ASN A 312 2.13 18.13 -6.22
N ARG A 313 1.17 17.31 -6.64
CA ARG A 313 0.21 17.65 -7.68
C ARG A 313 -0.74 18.77 -7.25
N ILE A 314 -1.26 18.70 -6.01
CA ILE A 314 -2.08 19.78 -5.44
C ILE A 314 -1.30 21.10 -5.44
N TYR A 315 -0.03 21.06 -5.06
CA TYR A 315 0.84 22.24 -5.07
C TYR A 315 1.03 22.83 -6.49
N ILE A 316 1.25 21.98 -7.49
CA ILE A 316 1.40 22.43 -8.89
C ILE A 316 0.11 23.06 -9.40
N GLU A 317 -1.03 22.39 -9.24
CA GLU A 317 -2.33 22.88 -9.68
C GLU A 317 -2.72 24.17 -8.95
N GLY A 318 -2.48 24.25 -7.65
CA GLY A 318 -2.70 25.46 -6.85
C GLY A 318 -1.83 26.63 -7.31
N SER A 319 -0.56 26.40 -7.61
CA SER A 319 0.35 27.43 -8.09
C SER A 319 -0.05 27.99 -9.47
N GLN A 320 -0.68 27.17 -10.30
CA GLN A 320 -1.16 27.58 -11.63
C GLN A 320 -2.49 28.35 -11.55
N SER A 321 -3.35 28.00 -10.58
CA SER A 321 -4.71 28.55 -10.49
C SER A 321 -4.80 29.85 -9.69
N SER A 322 -4.01 30.02 -8.64
CA SER A 322 -4.15 31.15 -7.69
C SER A 322 -3.06 32.20 -7.79
N GLY A 323 -1.97 31.94 -8.48
CA GLY A 323 -0.77 32.81 -8.43
C GLY A 323 -0.12 32.92 -7.04
N GLU A 324 -0.72 32.33 -6.01
CA GLU A 324 -0.21 32.25 -4.63
C GLU A 324 -0.03 30.79 -4.19
N PRO A 325 1.14 30.20 -4.40
CA PRO A 325 1.39 28.80 -4.07
C PRO A 325 1.40 28.49 -2.55
N ALA A 326 1.34 29.50 -1.71
CA ALA A 326 1.40 29.34 -0.26
C ALA A 326 0.02 29.19 0.41
N ALA A 327 -1.08 29.35 -0.33
CA ALA A 327 -2.44 29.23 0.20
C ALA A 327 -3.10 27.86 -0.01
N THR A 328 -2.41 26.95 -0.69
CA THR A 328 -2.81 25.55 -0.91
C THR A 328 -2.07 24.61 0.01
#